data_cf966454c0946765a6c60d265c965357
#
_entry.id   cf966454c0946765a6c60d265c965357
#
_cell.length_a   1.000
_cell.length_b   1.000
_cell.length_c   1.000
_cell.angle_alpha   90.00
_cell.angle_beta   90.00
_cell.angle_gamma   90.00
#
_symmetry.space_group_name_H-M   'P 1'
#
loop_
_entity.id
_entity.type
_entity.pdbx_description
1 polymer ?
#
loop_
_entity_poly.entity_id
_entity_poly.type
_entity_poly.pdbx_seq_one_letter_code
_entity_poly.pdbx_strand_id
1 'polypeptide(L)'
;GQMTRFSDYLADLSKSYEVEILLGSQTDTGDIDGEEIKNTDFIPSENDIKKAIKNFIGEINQIPPIYSALKYKGKPFYKYAREGIDIKIEPRKILIHQINFISYYENILKLEITCGKGAYMRVLAEDIAKKTGSLGTVANLRRIKSAGFEIDNSLFIDELNHDNFKEKIITPGDALQRLDDIQCRPEIIEKITKGQKVEMKLTSEDKFLRLFDKKRNFVGIIENCNGFIKPKRLLTID
;
A
#
# COMPACT_ATOMS: atom_id res chain seq x y z
N GLY A 1 -1.95 8.85 17.25
CA GLY A 1 -1.22 8.59 18.50
C GLY A 1 0.13 7.94 18.24
N GLN A 2 0.71 7.27 19.22
CA GLN A 2 2.06 6.68 19.12
C GLN A 2 2.24 5.69 17.98
N MET A 3 1.17 5.04 17.51
CA MET A 3 1.21 4.09 16.39
C MET A 3 1.67 4.70 15.06
N THR A 4 1.55 5.99 14.85
CA THR A 4 2.10 6.64 13.63
C THR A 4 3.60 6.46 13.47
N ARG A 5 4.33 6.20 14.56
CA ARG A 5 5.77 5.90 14.54
C ARG A 5 6.10 4.55 13.91
N PHE A 6 5.10 3.68 13.75
CA PHE A 6 5.22 2.33 13.19
C PHE A 6 4.63 2.21 11.78
N SER A 7 4.11 3.32 11.22
CA SER A 7 3.44 3.33 9.91
C SER A 7 4.30 2.79 8.77
N ASP A 8 5.62 3.01 8.80
CA ASP A 8 6.53 2.54 7.76
C ASP A 8 6.53 1.01 7.63
N TYR A 9 6.39 0.27 8.75
CA TYR A 9 6.31 -1.20 8.75
C TYR A 9 5.01 -1.73 8.13
N LEU A 10 3.96 -0.91 8.09
CA LEU A 10 2.68 -1.22 7.45
C LEU A 10 2.64 -0.73 6.00
N ALA A 11 3.23 0.44 5.73
CA ALA A 11 3.19 1.07 4.41
C ALA A 11 3.89 0.25 3.33
N ASP A 12 4.92 -0.51 3.69
CA ASP A 12 5.71 -1.33 2.76
C ASP A 12 5.00 -2.65 2.36
N LEU A 13 3.92 -3.00 3.04
CA LEU A 13 3.16 -4.20 2.74
C LEU A 13 2.28 -4.05 1.48
N SER A 14 1.88 -5.20 0.92
CA SER A 14 1.01 -5.26 -0.26
C SER A 14 -0.35 -4.62 -0.02
N LYS A 15 -0.97 -4.21 -1.11
CA LYS A 15 -2.31 -3.64 -1.17
C LYS A 15 -3.10 -4.33 -2.28
N SER A 16 -4.40 -4.55 -2.07
CA SER A 16 -5.29 -5.07 -3.11
C SER A 16 -6.39 -4.06 -3.40
N TYR A 17 -6.73 -3.95 -4.66
CA TYR A 17 -7.71 -3.00 -5.17
C TYR A 17 -8.69 -3.70 -6.10
N GLU A 18 -9.97 -3.37 -5.99
CA GLU A 18 -10.92 -3.51 -7.08
C GLU A 18 -10.85 -2.24 -7.93
N VAL A 19 -10.69 -2.43 -9.24
CA VAL A 19 -10.55 -1.34 -10.22
C VAL A 19 -11.54 -1.57 -11.33
N GLU A 20 -12.35 -0.57 -11.65
CA GLU A 20 -13.20 -0.54 -12.84
C GLU A 20 -12.59 0.46 -13.81
N ILE A 21 -12.32 -0.01 -15.03
CA ILE A 21 -11.66 0.77 -16.09
C ILE A 21 -12.67 0.96 -17.22
N LEU A 22 -13.00 2.21 -17.51
CA LEU A 22 -13.75 2.58 -18.70
C LEU A 22 -12.79 2.56 -19.89
N LEU A 23 -13.02 1.67 -20.85
CA LEU A 23 -12.26 1.59 -22.09
C LEU A 23 -12.85 2.52 -23.17
N GLY A 24 -11.98 3.03 -24.04
CA GLY A 24 -12.36 3.96 -25.10
C GLY A 24 -12.19 5.43 -24.75
N SER A 25 -11.96 5.78 -23.49
CA SER A 25 -11.79 7.17 -23.03
C SER A 25 -10.52 7.36 -22.21
N GLN A 26 -9.91 8.53 -22.29
CA GLN A 26 -8.78 8.96 -21.48
C GLN A 26 -9.01 10.36 -20.95
N THR A 27 -8.79 10.56 -19.64
CA THR A 27 -8.88 11.87 -18.98
C THR A 27 -7.49 12.38 -18.61
N ASP A 28 -7.40 13.66 -18.31
CA ASP A 28 -6.15 14.33 -17.90
C ASP A 28 -5.63 13.84 -16.54
N THR A 29 -6.51 13.36 -15.65
CA THR A 29 -6.16 12.82 -14.33
C THR A 29 -6.00 11.30 -14.31
N GLY A 30 -6.50 10.61 -15.37
CA GLY A 30 -6.56 9.14 -15.44
C GLY A 30 -7.71 8.52 -14.64
N ASP A 31 -8.60 9.34 -14.08
CA ASP A 31 -9.84 8.93 -13.41
C ASP A 31 -11.05 9.70 -13.97
N ILE A 32 -12.26 9.21 -13.69
CA ILE A 32 -13.51 9.72 -14.30
C ILE A 32 -13.86 11.16 -13.87
N ASP A 33 -13.24 11.68 -12.81
CA ASP A 33 -13.45 13.04 -12.32
C ASP A 33 -12.63 14.07 -13.13
N GLY A 34 -11.71 13.60 -14.00
CA GLY A 34 -10.91 14.46 -14.88
C GLY A 34 -11.64 14.85 -16.16
N GLU A 35 -11.06 15.81 -16.90
CA GLU A 35 -11.56 16.20 -18.22
C GLU A 35 -11.17 15.18 -19.28
N GLU A 36 -12.11 14.74 -20.12
CA GLU A 36 -11.81 13.86 -21.25
C GLU A 36 -10.90 14.58 -22.26
N ILE A 37 -9.72 14.02 -22.50
CA ILE A 37 -8.73 14.58 -23.43
C ILE A 37 -8.60 13.77 -24.73
N LYS A 38 -9.04 12.50 -24.72
CA LYS A 38 -9.03 11.61 -25.90
C LYS A 38 -10.14 10.58 -25.79
N ASN A 39 -10.68 10.19 -26.93
CA ASN A 39 -11.57 9.04 -27.05
C ASN A 39 -11.27 8.19 -28.28
N THR A 40 -11.78 6.97 -28.32
CA THR A 40 -11.69 6.03 -29.44
C THR A 40 -12.87 5.10 -29.44
N ASP A 41 -13.39 4.79 -30.65
CA ASP A 41 -14.44 3.77 -30.82
C ASP A 41 -13.87 2.34 -30.76
N PHE A 42 -12.54 2.21 -30.77
CA PHE A 42 -11.92 0.89 -30.68
C PHE A 42 -12.00 0.34 -29.27
N ILE A 43 -12.78 -0.71 -29.11
CA ILE A 43 -12.96 -1.44 -27.87
C ILE A 43 -12.37 -2.84 -28.02
N PRO A 44 -11.37 -3.24 -27.21
CA PRO A 44 -10.68 -4.51 -27.36
C PRO A 44 -11.59 -5.69 -26.98
N SER A 45 -11.30 -6.87 -27.53
CA SER A 45 -11.97 -8.08 -27.11
C SER A 45 -11.55 -8.51 -25.68
N GLU A 46 -12.42 -9.24 -24.98
CA GLU A 46 -12.10 -9.81 -23.67
C GLU A 46 -10.84 -10.68 -23.70
N ASN A 47 -10.64 -11.42 -24.79
CA ASN A 47 -9.47 -12.27 -24.97
C ASN A 47 -8.17 -11.44 -25.07
N ASP A 48 -8.19 -10.30 -25.77
CA ASP A 48 -7.04 -9.43 -25.90
C ASP A 48 -6.71 -8.77 -24.55
N ILE A 49 -7.74 -8.37 -23.79
CA ILE A 49 -7.57 -7.86 -22.42
C ILE A 49 -6.93 -8.93 -21.54
N LYS A 50 -7.44 -10.16 -21.52
CA LYS A 50 -6.89 -11.27 -20.73
C LYS A 50 -5.43 -11.61 -21.10
N LYS A 51 -5.04 -11.42 -22.35
CA LYS A 51 -3.64 -11.55 -22.77
C LYS A 51 -2.80 -10.35 -22.28
N ALA A 52 -3.33 -9.13 -22.42
CA ALA A 52 -2.62 -7.91 -22.05
C ALA A 52 -2.28 -7.85 -20.56
N ILE A 53 -3.22 -8.16 -19.67
CA ILE A 53 -3.02 -8.07 -18.21
C ILE A 53 -1.89 -8.96 -17.71
N LYS A 54 -1.61 -10.09 -18.36
CA LYS A 54 -0.50 -10.99 -17.99
C LYS A 54 0.87 -10.32 -18.12
N ASN A 55 1.02 -9.32 -19.00
CA ASN A 55 2.28 -8.61 -19.19
C ASN A 55 2.61 -7.65 -18.05
N PHE A 56 1.66 -7.38 -17.18
CA PHE A 56 1.84 -6.44 -16.05
C PHE A 56 2.11 -7.14 -14.73
N ILE A 57 2.10 -8.48 -14.68
CA ILE A 57 2.44 -9.24 -13.47
C ILE A 57 3.96 -9.31 -13.34
N GLY A 58 4.47 -9.08 -12.11
CA GLY A 58 5.89 -9.01 -11.81
C GLY A 58 6.40 -7.60 -11.61
N GLU A 59 7.71 -7.41 -11.77
CA GLU A 59 8.35 -6.09 -11.67
C GLU A 59 8.17 -5.34 -13.00
N ILE A 60 7.57 -4.15 -12.94
CA ILE A 60 7.38 -3.28 -14.09
C ILE A 60 7.86 -1.86 -13.78
N ASN A 61 8.18 -1.10 -14.83
CA ASN A 61 8.48 0.33 -14.73
C ASN A 61 7.20 1.12 -14.96
N GLN A 62 6.86 2.00 -14.02
CA GLN A 62 5.70 2.88 -14.11
C GLN A 62 6.16 4.33 -13.97
N ILE A 63 5.71 5.22 -14.84
CA ILE A 63 5.88 6.67 -14.68
C ILE A 63 4.77 7.15 -13.74
N PRO A 64 5.08 7.65 -12.53
CA PRO A 64 4.07 8.16 -11.64
C PRO A 64 3.25 9.30 -12.26
N PRO A 65 1.96 9.43 -11.95
CA PRO A 65 1.14 10.52 -12.48
C PRO A 65 1.56 11.85 -11.87
N ILE A 66 1.44 12.92 -12.64
CA ILE A 66 1.73 14.28 -12.15
C ILE A 66 0.77 14.68 -11.01
N TYR A 67 -0.48 14.20 -11.04
CA TYR A 67 -1.45 14.34 -9.93
C TYR A 67 -1.16 13.34 -8.81
N SER A 68 0.00 13.53 -8.14
CA SER A 68 0.40 12.70 -6.99
C SER A 68 1.07 13.53 -5.90
N ALA A 69 1.19 12.93 -4.69
CA ALA A 69 1.87 13.54 -3.55
C ALA A 69 3.40 13.34 -3.56
N LEU A 70 3.95 12.70 -4.59
CA LEU A 70 5.39 12.60 -4.76
C LEU A 70 6.01 13.99 -4.87
N LYS A 71 7.25 14.14 -4.42
CA LYS A 71 7.92 15.44 -4.41
C LYS A 71 9.02 15.53 -5.46
N TYR A 72 9.08 16.67 -6.14
CA TYR A 72 10.20 17.11 -6.96
C TYR A 72 10.74 18.40 -6.39
N LYS A 73 12.03 18.46 -6.09
CA LYS A 73 12.67 19.62 -5.42
C LYS A 73 11.92 20.14 -4.19
N GLY A 74 11.40 19.20 -3.36
CA GLY A 74 10.69 19.53 -2.13
C GLY A 74 9.20 19.87 -2.27
N LYS A 75 8.69 20.11 -3.49
CA LYS A 75 7.29 20.48 -3.78
C LYS A 75 6.53 19.28 -4.36
N PRO A 76 5.29 18.98 -3.91
CA PRO A 76 4.49 17.88 -4.46
C PRO A 76 4.20 18.04 -5.97
N PHE A 77 4.15 16.92 -6.71
CA PHE A 77 3.88 16.90 -8.15
C PHE A 77 2.56 17.59 -8.51
N TYR A 78 1.48 17.32 -7.77
CA TYR A 78 0.17 17.93 -8.06
C TYR A 78 0.18 19.48 -8.01
N LYS A 79 1.12 20.09 -7.29
CA LYS A 79 1.27 21.55 -7.28
C LYS A 79 1.87 22.08 -8.58
N TYR A 80 2.82 21.30 -9.17
CA TYR A 80 3.35 21.64 -10.50
C TYR A 80 2.26 21.51 -11.57
N ALA A 81 1.45 20.44 -11.52
CA ALA A 81 0.32 20.27 -12.42
C ALA A 81 -0.65 21.48 -12.40
N ARG A 82 -1.05 21.90 -11.19
CA ARG A 82 -1.95 23.07 -11.03
C ARG A 82 -1.38 24.41 -11.50
N GLU A 83 -0.06 24.53 -11.51
CA GLU A 83 0.65 25.72 -11.98
C GLU A 83 0.98 25.64 -13.47
N GLY A 84 0.59 24.55 -14.16
CA GLY A 84 0.93 24.32 -15.58
C GLY A 84 2.43 24.15 -15.83
N ILE A 85 3.20 23.74 -14.82
CA ILE A 85 4.65 23.59 -14.93
C ILE A 85 4.98 22.12 -15.23
N ASP A 86 5.56 21.88 -16.40
CA ASP A 86 6.04 20.56 -16.75
C ASP A 86 7.29 20.18 -15.95
N ILE A 87 7.31 18.97 -15.44
CA ILE A 87 8.45 18.36 -14.76
C ILE A 87 8.78 17.01 -15.38
N LYS A 88 10.07 16.71 -15.48
CA LYS A 88 10.50 15.40 -15.90
C LYS A 88 10.30 14.39 -14.78
N ILE A 89 9.40 13.42 -14.98
CA ILE A 89 9.11 12.36 -14.02
C ILE A 89 9.82 11.09 -14.48
N GLU A 90 10.71 10.59 -13.64
CA GLU A 90 11.45 9.35 -13.95
C GLU A 90 10.59 8.12 -13.61
N PRO A 91 10.67 7.05 -14.45
CA PRO A 91 10.02 5.78 -14.16
C PRO A 91 10.48 5.19 -12.84
N ARG A 92 9.60 4.49 -12.16
CA ARG A 92 9.89 3.76 -10.92
C ARG A 92 9.51 2.30 -11.06
N LYS A 93 10.33 1.44 -10.52
CA LYS A 93 10.03 0.02 -10.39
C LYS A 93 8.91 -0.18 -9.38
N ILE A 94 7.87 -0.87 -9.80
CA ILE A 94 6.77 -1.31 -8.95
C ILE A 94 6.58 -2.82 -9.13
N LEU A 95 6.00 -3.46 -8.14
CA LEU A 95 5.71 -4.88 -8.18
C LEU A 95 4.20 -5.11 -8.20
N ILE A 96 3.73 -5.78 -9.23
CA ILE A 96 2.36 -6.29 -9.33
C ILE A 96 2.39 -7.78 -9.04
N HIS A 97 1.83 -8.17 -7.90
CA HIS A 97 1.82 -9.57 -7.47
C HIS A 97 0.82 -10.40 -8.26
N GLN A 98 -0.35 -9.82 -8.52
CA GLN A 98 -1.45 -10.53 -9.16
C GLN A 98 -2.42 -9.54 -9.81
N ILE A 99 -3.01 -9.96 -10.95
CA ILE A 99 -4.16 -9.31 -11.58
C ILE A 99 -5.19 -10.40 -11.88
N ASN A 100 -6.35 -10.31 -11.26
CA ASN A 100 -7.50 -11.19 -11.50
C ASN A 100 -8.51 -10.48 -12.38
N PHE A 101 -8.88 -11.11 -13.48
CA PHE A 101 -10.00 -10.66 -14.31
C PHE A 101 -11.31 -11.02 -13.62
N ILE A 102 -12.17 -10.04 -13.34
CA ILE A 102 -13.48 -10.26 -12.71
C ILE A 102 -14.58 -10.28 -13.76
N SER A 103 -14.72 -9.21 -14.54
CA SER A 103 -15.74 -9.07 -15.56
C SER A 103 -15.36 -8.03 -16.61
N TYR A 104 -16.04 -8.13 -17.75
CA TYR A 104 -15.98 -7.14 -18.81
C TYR A 104 -17.34 -7.01 -19.46
N TYR A 105 -17.96 -5.84 -19.34
CA TYR A 105 -19.28 -5.55 -19.87
C TYR A 105 -19.42 -4.05 -20.16
N GLU A 106 -20.08 -3.67 -21.27
CA GLU A 106 -20.34 -2.28 -21.68
C GLU A 106 -19.10 -1.36 -21.58
N ASN A 107 -17.96 -1.84 -22.09
CA ASN A 107 -16.68 -1.16 -22.05
C ASN A 107 -16.09 -0.95 -20.64
N ILE A 108 -16.72 -1.47 -19.61
CA ILE A 108 -16.18 -1.45 -18.24
C ILE A 108 -15.45 -2.78 -17.97
N LEU A 109 -14.15 -2.67 -17.78
CA LEU A 109 -13.28 -3.77 -17.36
C LEU A 109 -13.12 -3.74 -15.85
N LYS A 110 -13.53 -4.79 -15.15
CA LYS A 110 -13.33 -4.94 -13.71
C LYS A 110 -12.19 -5.91 -13.40
N LEU A 111 -11.22 -5.45 -12.63
CA LEU A 111 -10.04 -6.21 -12.20
C LEU A 111 -9.91 -6.16 -10.68
N GLU A 112 -9.35 -7.22 -10.11
CA GLU A 112 -8.75 -7.18 -8.78
C GLU A 112 -7.23 -7.21 -8.92
N ILE A 113 -6.53 -6.25 -8.31
CA ILE A 113 -5.10 -6.06 -8.47
C ILE A 113 -4.42 -6.05 -7.11
N THR A 114 -3.47 -6.97 -6.90
CA THR A 114 -2.60 -6.98 -5.71
C THR A 114 -1.21 -6.50 -6.10
N CYS A 115 -0.72 -5.47 -5.42
CA CYS A 115 0.55 -4.83 -5.74
C CYS A 115 1.36 -4.44 -4.49
N GLY A 116 2.64 -4.21 -4.69
CA GLY A 116 3.53 -3.60 -3.71
C GLY A 116 3.28 -2.10 -3.54
N LYS A 117 4.12 -1.46 -2.73
CA LYS A 117 4.05 -0.01 -2.54
C LYS A 117 4.36 0.77 -3.83
N GLY A 118 3.77 1.95 -3.97
CA GLY A 118 4.09 2.92 -5.02
C GLY A 118 3.40 2.70 -6.35
N ALA A 119 2.60 1.64 -6.52
CA ALA A 119 1.81 1.43 -7.72
C ALA A 119 0.62 2.41 -7.78
N TYR A 120 0.42 3.00 -8.95
CA TYR A 120 -0.70 3.89 -9.25
C TYR A 120 -1.69 3.17 -10.17
N MET A 121 -2.88 2.90 -9.66
CA MET A 121 -3.91 2.17 -10.42
C MET A 121 -4.39 2.92 -11.66
N ARG A 122 -4.41 4.25 -11.62
CA ARG A 122 -4.77 5.10 -12.77
C ARG A 122 -3.82 4.89 -13.94
N VAL A 123 -2.52 4.93 -13.68
CA VAL A 123 -1.49 4.69 -14.72
C VAL A 123 -1.54 3.24 -15.20
N LEU A 124 -1.74 2.27 -14.29
CA LEU A 124 -1.85 0.87 -14.68
C LEU A 124 -3.06 0.62 -15.57
N ALA A 125 -4.19 1.28 -15.31
CA ALA A 125 -5.40 1.21 -16.14
C ALA A 125 -5.13 1.74 -17.55
N GLU A 126 -4.50 2.90 -17.68
CA GLU A 126 -4.08 3.47 -18.97
C GLU A 126 -3.11 2.54 -19.72
N ASP A 127 -2.10 2.01 -19.03
CA ASP A 127 -1.09 1.13 -19.63
C ASP A 127 -1.72 -0.19 -20.12
N ILE A 128 -2.66 -0.78 -19.37
CA ILE A 128 -3.41 -1.97 -19.78
C ILE A 128 -4.23 -1.68 -21.03
N ALA A 129 -5.01 -0.59 -21.03
CA ALA A 129 -5.81 -0.20 -22.18
C ALA A 129 -4.92 0.07 -23.42
N LYS A 130 -3.85 0.83 -23.27
CA LYS A 130 -2.87 1.10 -24.32
C LYS A 130 -2.24 -0.17 -24.89
N LYS A 131 -1.97 -1.17 -24.04
CA LYS A 131 -1.45 -2.48 -24.48
C LYS A 131 -2.40 -3.23 -25.38
N THR A 132 -3.70 -2.97 -25.29
CA THR A 132 -4.72 -3.54 -26.18
C THR A 132 -5.02 -2.66 -27.39
N GLY A 133 -4.38 -1.51 -27.54
CA GLY A 133 -4.61 -0.53 -28.62
C GLY A 133 -5.76 0.44 -28.34
N SER A 134 -6.30 0.45 -27.12
CA SER A 134 -7.39 1.33 -26.71
C SER A 134 -6.93 2.42 -25.74
N LEU A 135 -7.86 3.20 -25.24
CA LEU A 135 -7.70 4.17 -24.15
C LEU A 135 -8.40 3.63 -22.91
N GLY A 136 -7.99 4.11 -21.72
CA GLY A 136 -8.62 3.67 -20.49
C GLY A 136 -8.52 4.69 -19.37
N THR A 137 -9.60 4.83 -18.63
CA THR A 137 -9.76 5.72 -17.48
C THR A 137 -10.31 4.94 -16.31
N VAL A 138 -9.84 5.19 -15.09
CA VAL A 138 -10.40 4.58 -13.90
C VAL A 138 -11.78 5.15 -13.62
N ALA A 139 -12.81 4.32 -13.73
CA ALA A 139 -14.19 4.66 -13.44
C ALA A 139 -14.53 4.49 -11.95
N ASN A 140 -13.95 3.45 -11.32
CA ASN A 140 -14.12 3.20 -9.89
C ASN A 140 -12.86 2.54 -9.32
N LEU A 141 -12.51 2.93 -8.10
CA LEU A 141 -11.34 2.38 -7.40
C LEU A 141 -11.65 2.16 -5.92
N ARG A 142 -11.59 0.91 -5.49
CA ARG A 142 -11.76 0.55 -4.09
C ARG A 142 -10.57 -0.24 -3.58
N ARG A 143 -9.91 0.24 -2.53
CA ARG A 143 -8.87 -0.54 -1.87
C ARG A 143 -9.52 -1.53 -0.91
N ILE A 144 -9.41 -2.83 -1.21
CA ILE A 144 -10.02 -3.91 -0.46
C ILE A 144 -9.08 -4.52 0.58
N LYS A 145 -7.75 -4.36 0.41
CA LYS A 145 -6.75 -4.84 1.37
C LYS A 145 -5.58 -3.88 1.48
N SER A 146 -5.10 -3.65 2.68
CA SER A 146 -3.91 -2.84 2.95
C SER A 146 -3.20 -3.31 4.20
N ALA A 147 -1.91 -3.64 4.08
CA ALA A 147 -1.06 -4.02 5.22
C ALA A 147 -1.59 -5.22 6.03
N GLY A 148 -2.36 -6.11 5.42
CA GLY A 148 -3.00 -7.25 6.08
C GLY A 148 -4.38 -6.96 6.64
N PHE A 149 -4.84 -5.71 6.65
CA PHE A 149 -6.22 -5.34 6.97
C PHE A 149 -7.09 -5.48 5.73
N GLU A 150 -8.24 -6.10 5.90
CA GLU A 150 -9.23 -6.35 4.84
C GLU A 150 -10.47 -5.48 5.06
N ILE A 151 -11.09 -5.03 3.97
CA ILE A 151 -12.22 -4.11 4.04
C ILE A 151 -13.43 -4.73 4.74
N ASP A 152 -13.60 -6.05 4.62
CA ASP A 152 -14.71 -6.78 5.24
C ASP A 152 -14.65 -6.76 6.78
N ASN A 153 -13.47 -6.50 7.34
CA ASN A 153 -13.25 -6.34 8.78
C ASN A 153 -13.28 -4.87 9.22
N SER A 154 -13.58 -3.94 8.30
CA SER A 154 -13.70 -2.52 8.62
C SER A 154 -15.14 -2.14 8.99
N LEU A 155 -15.27 -0.99 9.62
CA LEU A 155 -16.56 -0.41 9.97
C LEU A 155 -16.73 0.92 9.24
N PHE A 156 -17.96 1.27 8.93
CA PHE A 156 -18.27 2.65 8.60
C PHE A 156 -18.08 3.53 9.83
N ILE A 157 -17.63 4.77 9.61
CA ILE A 157 -17.31 5.67 10.70
C ILE A 157 -18.54 5.98 11.57
N ASP A 158 -19.73 5.99 10.96
CA ASP A 158 -21.00 6.23 11.63
C ASP A 158 -21.46 5.06 12.51
N GLU A 159 -20.89 3.87 12.33
CA GLU A 159 -21.14 2.70 13.18
C GLU A 159 -20.31 2.72 14.46
N LEU A 160 -19.27 3.59 14.53
CA LEU A 160 -18.40 3.69 15.70
C LEU A 160 -19.05 4.60 16.75
N ASN A 161 -19.16 4.10 17.99
CA ASN A 161 -19.70 4.82 19.12
C ASN A 161 -18.90 4.54 20.40
N HIS A 162 -19.28 5.21 21.53
CA HIS A 162 -18.58 5.05 22.79
C HIS A 162 -18.64 3.64 23.39
N ASP A 163 -19.64 2.85 23.03
CA ASP A 163 -19.84 1.53 23.62
C ASP A 163 -18.99 0.47 22.89
N ASN A 164 -18.82 0.61 21.58
CA ASN A 164 -18.15 -0.40 20.76
C ASN A 164 -16.71 -0.07 20.37
N PHE A 165 -16.24 1.20 20.45
CA PHE A 165 -14.94 1.57 19.88
C PHE A 165 -13.77 0.81 20.51
N LYS A 166 -13.84 0.47 21.82
CA LYS A 166 -12.75 -0.24 22.52
C LYS A 166 -12.54 -1.65 21.98
N GLU A 167 -13.61 -2.33 21.60
CA GLU A 167 -13.57 -3.68 21.04
C GLU A 167 -13.06 -3.70 19.59
N LYS A 168 -13.17 -2.57 18.91
CA LYS A 168 -12.74 -2.40 17.52
C LYS A 168 -11.31 -1.89 17.38
N ILE A 169 -10.65 -1.52 18.47
CA ILE A 169 -9.23 -1.13 18.46
C ILE A 169 -8.37 -2.37 18.21
N ILE A 170 -7.62 -2.32 17.13
CA ILE A 170 -6.56 -3.30 16.86
C ILE A 170 -5.34 -2.92 17.69
N THR A 171 -4.84 -3.85 18.50
CA THR A 171 -3.67 -3.57 19.33
C THR A 171 -2.41 -3.33 18.47
N PRO A 172 -1.43 -2.58 18.98
CA PRO A 172 -0.15 -2.40 18.27
C PRO A 172 0.53 -3.71 17.90
N GLY A 173 0.48 -4.71 18.79
CA GLY A 173 1.02 -6.03 18.55
C GLY A 173 0.33 -6.76 17.40
N ASP A 174 -1.00 -6.71 17.35
CA ASP A 174 -1.80 -7.36 16.31
C ASP A 174 -1.66 -6.63 14.96
N ALA A 175 -1.59 -5.30 14.96
CA ALA A 175 -1.38 -4.53 13.75
C ALA A 175 -0.06 -4.91 13.03
N LEU A 176 0.95 -5.32 13.80
CA LEU A 176 2.29 -5.68 13.32
C LEU A 176 2.53 -7.20 13.28
N GLN A 177 1.48 -8.03 13.32
CA GLN A 177 1.55 -9.49 13.46
C GLN A 177 2.39 -10.21 12.39
N ARG A 178 2.72 -9.55 11.28
CA ARG A 178 3.58 -10.10 10.23
C ARG A 178 5.07 -10.11 10.60
N LEU A 179 5.47 -9.35 11.62
CA LEU A 179 6.80 -9.44 12.19
C LEU A 179 6.81 -10.56 13.23
N ASP A 180 7.87 -11.35 13.25
CA ASP A 180 8.11 -12.28 14.33
C ASP A 180 8.13 -11.57 15.67
N ASP A 181 7.91 -12.29 16.77
CA ASP A 181 7.91 -11.69 18.10
C ASP A 181 8.84 -12.38 19.08
N ILE A 182 9.28 -11.61 20.05
CA ILE A 182 9.97 -12.13 21.21
C ILE A 182 9.37 -11.57 22.50
N GLN A 183 9.41 -12.39 23.52
CA GLN A 183 9.00 -12.03 24.87
C GLN A 183 10.24 -11.96 25.77
N CYS A 184 10.42 -10.82 26.45
CA CYS A 184 11.60 -10.59 27.27
C CYS A 184 11.25 -10.42 28.75
N ARG A 185 12.28 -10.69 29.61
CA ARG A 185 12.24 -10.42 31.05
C ARG A 185 12.32 -8.92 31.33
N PRO A 186 11.82 -8.45 32.49
CA PRO A 186 11.84 -7.04 32.85
C PRO A 186 13.20 -6.38 32.75
N GLU A 187 14.27 -7.06 33.15
CA GLU A 187 15.65 -6.54 33.13
C GLU A 187 16.14 -6.25 31.70
N ILE A 188 15.69 -7.04 30.73
CA ILE A 188 16.00 -6.83 29.29
C ILE A 188 15.17 -5.68 28.75
N ILE A 189 13.88 -5.64 29.09
CA ILE A 189 12.98 -4.55 28.70
C ILE A 189 13.54 -3.20 29.20
N GLU A 190 13.96 -3.12 30.45
CA GLU A 190 14.55 -1.93 31.04
C GLU A 190 15.80 -1.45 30.29
N LYS A 191 16.70 -2.35 29.93
CA LYS A 191 17.89 -2.01 29.12
C LYS A 191 17.49 -1.48 27.74
N ILE A 192 16.57 -2.17 27.07
CA ILE A 192 16.10 -1.79 25.74
C ILE A 192 15.39 -0.42 25.78
N THR A 193 14.56 -0.14 26.78
CA THR A 193 13.86 1.15 26.92
C THR A 193 14.82 2.30 27.20
N LYS A 194 15.97 2.01 27.84
CA LYS A 194 17.08 2.97 28.01
C LYS A 194 17.97 3.11 26.77
N GLY A 195 17.61 2.50 25.65
CA GLY A 195 18.37 2.60 24.39
C GLY A 195 19.56 1.65 24.29
N GLN A 196 19.76 0.75 25.25
CA GLN A 196 20.93 -0.12 25.30
C GLN A 196 20.79 -1.31 24.34
N LYS A 197 21.92 -1.74 23.78
CA LYS A 197 22.06 -2.99 23.04
C LYS A 197 22.23 -4.14 24.04
N VAL A 198 21.52 -5.25 23.83
CA VAL A 198 21.55 -6.42 24.71
C VAL A 198 22.00 -7.63 23.93
N GLU A 199 22.95 -8.40 24.46
CA GLU A 199 23.37 -9.66 23.89
C GLU A 199 22.22 -10.69 24.02
N MET A 200 21.77 -11.19 22.88
CA MET A 200 20.70 -12.18 22.80
C MET A 200 20.74 -12.88 21.45
N LYS A 201 20.94 -14.20 21.46
CA LYS A 201 20.87 -15.00 20.26
C LYS A 201 19.43 -15.37 20.00
N LEU A 202 18.92 -14.98 18.83
CA LEU A 202 17.57 -15.26 18.37
C LEU A 202 17.57 -16.44 17.40
N THR A 203 16.47 -17.15 17.34
CA THR A 203 16.22 -18.20 16.34
C THR A 203 15.64 -17.62 15.05
N SER A 204 14.97 -16.46 15.13
CA SER A 204 14.44 -15.76 13.97
C SER A 204 15.56 -15.10 13.17
N GLU A 205 15.49 -15.23 11.84
CA GLU A 205 16.37 -14.52 10.90
C GLU A 205 15.85 -13.13 10.53
N ASP A 206 14.64 -12.77 10.97
CA ASP A 206 14.04 -11.49 10.69
C ASP A 206 14.87 -10.35 11.27
N LYS A 207 15.04 -9.33 10.45
CA LYS A 207 15.77 -8.11 10.86
C LYS A 207 15.03 -7.33 11.95
N PHE A 208 13.73 -7.30 11.92
CA PHE A 208 12.89 -6.57 12.87
C PHE A 208 11.89 -7.50 13.52
N LEU A 209 11.77 -7.42 14.87
CA LEU A 209 10.85 -8.23 15.64
C LEU A 209 10.01 -7.34 16.56
N ARG A 210 8.82 -7.82 16.87
CA ARG A 210 7.96 -7.25 17.91
C ARG A 210 8.52 -7.66 19.27
N LEU A 211 8.68 -6.70 20.17
CA LEU A 211 9.10 -6.93 21.54
C LEU A 211 7.89 -6.87 22.48
N PHE A 212 7.71 -7.90 23.27
CA PHE A 212 6.69 -8.00 24.32
C PHE A 212 7.32 -8.20 25.69
N ASP A 213 6.63 -7.69 26.72
CA ASP A 213 6.94 -8.02 28.11
C ASP A 213 6.39 -9.41 28.50
N LYS A 214 6.64 -9.84 29.75
CA LYS A 214 6.14 -11.12 30.27
C LYS A 214 4.61 -11.21 30.35
N LYS A 215 3.91 -10.08 30.37
CA LYS A 215 2.45 -10.01 30.36
C LYS A 215 1.86 -9.90 28.96
N ARG A 216 2.68 -10.07 27.92
CA ARG A 216 2.31 -9.90 26.51
C ARG A 216 1.89 -8.47 26.15
N ASN A 217 2.29 -7.46 26.91
CA ASN A 217 2.14 -6.08 26.48
C ASN A 217 3.16 -5.76 25.41
N PHE A 218 2.74 -5.15 24.32
CA PHE A 218 3.63 -4.72 23.25
C PHE A 218 4.49 -3.55 23.72
N VAL A 219 5.80 -3.69 23.63
CA VAL A 219 6.79 -2.66 24.02
C VAL A 219 7.28 -1.88 22.80
N GLY A 220 7.40 -2.54 21.66
CA GLY A 220 7.88 -1.89 20.44
C GLY A 220 8.49 -2.86 19.44
N ILE A 221 9.29 -2.30 18.54
CA ILE A 221 10.08 -3.05 17.55
C ILE A 221 11.55 -2.94 17.92
N ILE A 222 12.23 -4.08 17.87
CA ILE A 222 13.69 -4.20 18.00
C ILE A 222 14.32 -4.60 16.67
N GLU A 223 15.60 -4.34 16.54
CA GLU A 223 16.42 -4.82 15.43
C GLU A 223 17.34 -5.95 15.90
N ASN A 224 17.29 -7.07 15.17
CA ASN A 224 18.19 -8.20 15.32
C ASN A 224 19.54 -7.89 14.65
N CYS A 225 20.61 -7.98 15.40
CA CYS A 225 21.96 -7.59 14.97
C CYS A 225 22.96 -8.75 15.22
N ASN A 226 22.69 -9.94 14.70
CA ASN A 226 23.60 -11.10 14.78
C ASN A 226 24.16 -11.35 16.19
N GLY A 227 23.30 -11.85 17.09
CA GLY A 227 23.66 -12.15 18.50
C GLY A 227 23.35 -11.02 19.46
N PHE A 228 22.83 -9.91 18.98
CA PHE A 228 22.39 -8.80 19.80
C PHE A 228 21.03 -8.29 19.34
N ILE A 229 20.30 -7.69 20.26
CA ILE A 229 19.09 -6.93 19.97
C ILE A 229 19.29 -5.46 20.38
N LYS A 230 18.73 -4.54 19.61
CA LYS A 230 18.72 -3.11 19.96
C LYS A 230 17.35 -2.49 19.71
N PRO A 231 16.97 -1.43 20.44
CA PRO A 231 15.70 -0.76 20.19
C PRO A 231 15.67 -0.11 18.80
N LYS A 232 14.54 -0.22 18.12
CA LYS A 232 14.31 0.44 16.83
C LYS A 232 13.19 1.46 16.90
N ARG A 233 12.04 1.08 17.43
CA ARG A 233 10.88 1.94 17.72
C ARG A 233 10.17 1.39 18.95
N LEU A 234 10.09 2.18 19.99
CA LEU A 234 9.43 1.77 21.23
C LEU A 234 8.20 2.63 21.48
N LEU A 235 7.18 2.06 22.12
CA LEU A 235 6.12 2.85 22.73
C LEU A 235 6.70 3.64 23.90
N THR A 236 6.27 4.87 24.07
CA THR A 236 6.53 5.62 25.31
C THR A 236 5.61 5.02 26.38
N ILE A 237 6.19 4.52 27.45
CA ILE A 237 5.44 4.10 28.64
C ILE A 237 5.31 5.36 29.50
N ASP A 238 4.11 5.91 29.59
CA ASP A 238 3.78 6.98 30.53
C ASP A 238 3.62 6.40 31.93
#